data_5d0bcd868be451ba3be1bf0e22006f32
#
_entry.id   5d0bcd868be451ba3be1bf0e22006f32
#
_cell.length_a   1.000
_cell.length_b   1.000
_cell.length_c   1.000
_cell.angle_alpha   90.00
_cell.angle_beta   90.00
_cell.angle_gamma   90.00
#
_symmetry.space_group_name_H-M   'P 1'
#
loop_
_entity.id
_entity.type
_entity.pdbx_description
1 polymer ?
#
loop_
_entity_poly.entity_id
_entity_poly.type
_entity_poly.pdbx_seq_one_letter_code
_entity_poly.pdbx_strand_id
1 'polypeptide(L)'
;AWHGGWCWETIEPALRQKGYRTMAPDLPGHGSRTEPIAEQTLESYADDIVRLLDEQKEPVILVGHSMGGVVITMAAEKRPEKVKKLVYLAAFMLKPGQSVNGVDNGIRPIDFSSRTADGKTVPWGEKQVAAFTVDCSEEVKQSLYQRLCTEAIAPLVTGVSPTEKNWGSVRRFYIAADDDKAATPEAVKEMLENYPCEKVWHLKADHLAFYSAPDELIEILDDIAKIK
;
A
#
# COMPACT_ATOMS: atom_id res chain seq x y z
N ALA A 1 1.24 -0.03 -6.13
CA ALA A 1 1.04 0.25 -7.55
C ALA A 1 1.01 -1.04 -8.38
N TRP A 2 0.38 -1.02 -9.54
CA TRP A 2 0.27 -2.12 -10.52
C TRP A 2 -0.45 -3.39 -10.06
N HIS A 3 -0.71 -3.56 -8.77
CA HIS A 3 -1.33 -4.75 -8.18
C HIS A 3 -2.84 -4.54 -8.00
N GLY A 4 -3.59 -5.65 -7.95
CA GLY A 4 -4.98 -5.68 -7.48
C GLY A 4 -5.09 -6.32 -6.10
N GLY A 5 -6.32 -6.42 -5.58
CA GLY A 5 -6.62 -7.08 -4.31
C GLY A 5 -6.20 -8.55 -4.26
N TRP A 6 -6.01 -9.16 -5.42
CA TRP A 6 -5.53 -10.53 -5.56
C TRP A 6 -4.18 -10.81 -4.88
N CYS A 7 -3.35 -9.79 -4.63
CA CYS A 7 -2.08 -10.01 -3.93
C CYS A 7 -2.26 -10.46 -2.46
N TRP A 8 -3.46 -10.31 -1.90
CA TRP A 8 -3.81 -10.74 -0.56
C TRP A 8 -4.44 -12.14 -0.50
N GLU A 9 -4.48 -12.87 -1.64
CA GLU A 9 -5.18 -14.16 -1.77
C GLU A 9 -4.69 -15.26 -0.83
N THR A 10 -3.45 -15.19 -0.36
CA THR A 10 -2.89 -16.10 0.65
C THR A 10 -3.16 -15.62 2.07
N ILE A 11 -3.22 -14.31 2.29
CA ILE A 11 -3.35 -13.68 3.60
C ILE A 11 -4.80 -13.69 4.08
N GLU A 12 -5.75 -13.31 3.22
CA GLU A 12 -7.16 -13.19 3.61
C GLU A 12 -7.78 -14.51 4.15
N PRO A 13 -7.61 -15.69 3.49
CA PRO A 13 -8.17 -16.94 4.00
C PRO A 13 -7.64 -17.31 5.39
N ALA A 14 -6.35 -17.08 5.64
CA ALA A 14 -5.74 -17.36 6.94
C ALA A 14 -6.28 -16.45 8.05
N LEU A 15 -6.44 -15.15 7.77
CA LEU A 15 -7.07 -14.22 8.70
C LEU A 15 -8.55 -14.56 8.95
N ARG A 16 -9.29 -15.00 7.92
CA ARG A 16 -10.68 -15.47 8.07
C ARG A 16 -10.77 -16.71 8.97
N GLN A 17 -9.81 -17.64 8.86
CA GLN A 17 -9.71 -18.81 9.77
C GLN A 17 -9.44 -18.40 11.22
N LYS A 18 -8.74 -17.28 11.45
CA LYS A 18 -8.54 -16.68 12.79
C LYS A 18 -9.80 -15.90 13.28
N GLY A 19 -10.87 -15.85 12.50
CA GLY A 19 -12.16 -15.24 12.86
C GLY A 19 -12.35 -13.78 12.43
N TYR A 20 -11.45 -13.23 11.63
CA TYR A 20 -11.58 -11.87 11.10
C TYR A 20 -12.46 -11.82 9.84
N ARG A 21 -13.22 -10.75 9.69
CA ARG A 21 -13.79 -10.39 8.39
C ARG A 21 -12.75 -9.59 7.61
N THR A 22 -12.44 -10.01 6.40
CA THR A 22 -11.43 -9.38 5.55
C THR A 22 -12.01 -8.94 4.22
N MET A 23 -11.44 -7.89 3.65
CA MET A 23 -11.76 -7.39 2.32
C MET A 23 -10.49 -6.82 1.70
N ALA A 24 -10.11 -7.32 0.53
CA ALA A 24 -9.02 -6.79 -0.29
C ALA A 24 -9.59 -6.29 -1.62
N PRO A 25 -10.08 -5.04 -1.68
CA PRO A 25 -10.70 -4.51 -2.89
C PRO A 25 -9.67 -4.22 -3.97
N ASP A 26 -10.07 -4.42 -5.23
CA ASP A 26 -9.38 -3.80 -6.35
C ASP A 26 -9.64 -2.30 -6.36
N LEU A 27 -8.62 -1.48 -6.51
CA LEU A 27 -8.79 -0.05 -6.77
C LEU A 27 -9.33 0.17 -8.20
N PRO A 28 -9.96 1.33 -8.48
CA PRO A 28 -10.42 1.65 -9.83
C PRO A 28 -9.34 1.43 -10.90
N GLY A 29 -9.66 0.67 -11.93
CA GLY A 29 -8.75 0.33 -13.03
C GLY A 29 -7.74 -0.78 -12.71
N HIS A 30 -7.82 -1.45 -11.55
CA HIS A 30 -6.95 -2.56 -11.16
C HIS A 30 -7.72 -3.88 -11.05
N GLY A 31 -6.99 -4.98 -11.15
CA GLY A 31 -7.53 -6.33 -10.97
C GLY A 31 -8.71 -6.60 -11.90
N SER A 32 -9.88 -6.83 -11.34
CA SER A 32 -11.13 -7.10 -12.08
C SER A 32 -11.90 -5.83 -12.47
N ARG A 33 -11.47 -4.66 -12.01
CA ARG A 33 -12.14 -3.38 -12.25
C ARG A 33 -11.71 -2.77 -13.57
N THR A 34 -12.69 -2.23 -14.33
CA THR A 34 -12.53 -1.79 -15.72
C THR A 34 -12.61 -0.29 -15.91
N GLU A 35 -12.62 0.49 -14.85
CA GLU A 35 -12.56 1.95 -14.96
C GLU A 35 -11.30 2.39 -15.71
N PRO A 36 -11.36 3.44 -16.54
CA PRO A 36 -10.19 3.91 -17.28
C PRO A 36 -9.05 4.30 -16.35
N ILE A 37 -7.96 3.54 -16.38
CA ILE A 37 -6.80 3.76 -15.50
C ILE A 37 -6.17 5.15 -15.69
N ALA A 38 -6.17 5.66 -16.91
CA ALA A 38 -5.63 6.99 -17.26
C ALA A 38 -6.40 8.17 -16.62
N GLU A 39 -7.58 7.92 -16.08
CA GLU A 39 -8.42 8.92 -15.40
C GLU A 39 -8.30 8.84 -13.87
N GLN A 40 -7.58 7.84 -13.36
CA GLN A 40 -7.48 7.64 -11.93
C GLN A 40 -6.50 8.62 -11.29
N THR A 41 -6.85 9.05 -10.08
CA THR A 41 -6.11 10.00 -9.27
C THR A 41 -5.95 9.46 -7.84
N LEU A 42 -5.08 10.04 -7.02
CA LEU A 42 -4.99 9.72 -5.60
C LEU A 42 -6.33 9.97 -4.90
N GLU A 43 -7.04 11.00 -5.31
CA GLU A 43 -8.36 11.35 -4.78
C GLU A 43 -9.40 10.27 -5.11
N SER A 44 -9.49 9.81 -6.38
CA SER A 44 -10.43 8.76 -6.78
C SER A 44 -10.18 7.44 -6.05
N TYR A 45 -8.90 7.08 -5.82
CA TYR A 45 -8.56 5.91 -5.03
C TYR A 45 -8.98 6.05 -3.56
N ALA A 46 -8.69 7.21 -2.96
CA ALA A 46 -9.10 7.50 -1.59
C ALA A 46 -10.63 7.51 -1.43
N ASP A 47 -11.36 8.10 -2.37
CA ASP A 47 -12.83 8.14 -2.36
C ASP A 47 -13.46 6.75 -2.50
N ASP A 48 -12.86 5.87 -3.29
CA ASP A 48 -13.34 4.49 -3.39
C ASP A 48 -13.17 3.74 -2.06
N ILE A 49 -12.04 3.92 -1.37
CA ILE A 49 -11.84 3.36 -0.03
C ILE A 49 -12.81 4.00 0.99
N VAL A 50 -13.05 5.30 0.92
CA VAL A 50 -14.03 6.00 1.76
C VAL A 50 -15.43 5.43 1.59
N ARG A 51 -15.86 5.18 0.35
CA ARG A 51 -17.14 4.53 0.07
C ARG A 51 -17.25 3.17 0.78
N LEU A 52 -16.19 2.34 0.69
CA LEU A 52 -16.16 1.05 1.38
C LEU A 52 -16.16 1.19 2.92
N LEU A 53 -15.48 2.20 3.46
CA LEU A 53 -15.48 2.52 4.89
C LEU A 53 -16.88 2.94 5.36
N ASP A 54 -17.58 3.76 4.58
CA ASP A 54 -18.94 4.24 4.92
C ASP A 54 -19.96 3.09 4.96
N GLU A 55 -19.75 2.02 4.18
CA GLU A 55 -20.57 0.80 4.23
C GLU A 55 -20.34 -0.04 5.49
N GLN A 56 -19.22 0.17 6.23
CA GLN A 56 -18.93 -0.60 7.43
C GLN A 56 -19.71 -0.06 8.64
N LYS A 57 -20.26 -0.99 9.45
CA LYS A 57 -20.97 -0.65 10.69
C LYS A 57 -20.02 -0.23 11.80
N GLU A 58 -18.83 -0.80 11.82
CA GLU A 58 -17.80 -0.58 12.85
C GLU A 58 -16.52 -0.06 12.22
N PRO A 59 -15.69 0.71 12.94
CA PRO A 59 -14.39 1.13 12.47
C PRO A 59 -13.49 -0.07 12.16
N VAL A 60 -12.75 0.00 11.07
CA VAL A 60 -11.91 -1.09 10.56
C VAL A 60 -10.42 -0.88 10.81
N ILE A 61 -9.64 -1.94 10.73
CA ILE A 61 -8.19 -1.88 10.57
C ILE A 61 -7.94 -1.75 9.06
N LEU A 62 -7.33 -0.65 8.66
CA LEU A 62 -7.07 -0.35 7.26
C LEU A 62 -5.59 -0.57 6.96
N VAL A 63 -5.29 -1.52 6.09
CA VAL A 63 -3.92 -1.90 5.72
C VAL A 63 -3.59 -1.36 4.32
N GLY A 64 -2.47 -0.64 4.19
CA GLY A 64 -1.97 -0.17 2.91
C GLY A 64 -0.57 -0.69 2.63
N HIS A 65 -0.38 -1.30 1.47
CA HIS A 65 0.91 -1.75 0.98
C HIS A 65 1.46 -0.76 -0.06
N SER A 66 2.75 -0.42 0.03
CA SER A 66 3.43 0.40 -0.99
C SER A 66 2.71 1.75 -1.22
N MET A 67 2.36 2.09 -2.46
CA MET A 67 1.50 3.24 -2.80
C MET A 67 0.17 3.23 -2.04
N GLY A 68 -0.35 2.06 -1.66
CA GLY A 68 -1.54 1.95 -0.81
C GLY A 68 -1.42 2.73 0.50
N GLY A 69 -0.21 3.01 0.99
CA GLY A 69 0.03 3.85 2.17
C GLY A 69 -0.49 5.27 2.00
N VAL A 70 -0.25 5.91 0.85
CA VAL A 70 -0.79 7.25 0.59
C VAL A 70 -2.31 7.23 0.38
N VAL A 71 -2.84 6.14 -0.18
CA VAL A 71 -4.29 5.96 -0.36
C VAL A 71 -5.01 5.84 0.99
N ILE A 72 -4.51 4.98 1.90
CA ILE A 72 -5.12 4.85 3.24
C ILE A 72 -4.93 6.10 4.10
N THR A 73 -3.82 6.84 3.91
CA THR A 73 -3.60 8.15 4.53
C THR A 73 -4.72 9.11 4.15
N MET A 74 -5.00 9.26 2.85
CA MET A 74 -6.03 10.16 2.36
C MET A 74 -7.46 9.69 2.69
N ALA A 75 -7.70 8.38 2.73
CA ALA A 75 -8.98 7.83 3.19
C ALA A 75 -9.23 8.11 4.68
N ALA A 76 -8.21 7.91 5.52
CA ALA A 76 -8.29 8.22 6.95
C ALA A 76 -8.39 9.74 7.22
N GLU A 77 -7.79 10.59 6.37
CA GLU A 77 -7.99 12.04 6.44
C GLU A 77 -9.47 12.41 6.26
N LYS A 78 -10.19 11.71 5.38
CA LYS A 78 -11.61 11.98 5.09
C LYS A 78 -12.56 11.32 6.09
N ARG A 79 -12.21 10.19 6.66
CA ARG A 79 -13.06 9.37 7.57
C ARG A 79 -12.25 8.80 8.74
N PRO A 80 -11.62 9.63 9.58
CA PRO A 80 -10.82 9.14 10.70
C PRO A 80 -11.63 8.29 11.68
N GLU A 81 -12.92 8.60 11.86
CA GLU A 81 -13.82 7.88 12.74
C GLU A 81 -14.19 6.47 12.26
N LYS A 82 -13.98 6.18 10.98
CA LYS A 82 -14.18 4.86 10.38
C LYS A 82 -12.95 3.96 10.42
N VAL A 83 -11.81 4.50 10.85
CA VAL A 83 -10.54 3.77 10.89
C VAL A 83 -10.08 3.59 12.33
N LYS A 84 -10.10 2.34 12.81
CA LYS A 84 -9.64 1.97 14.14
C LYS A 84 -8.12 1.99 14.26
N LYS A 85 -7.44 1.52 13.21
CA LYS A 85 -5.97 1.45 13.10
C LYS A 85 -5.56 1.59 11.64
N LEU A 86 -4.47 2.30 11.40
CA LEU A 86 -3.77 2.31 10.12
C LEU A 86 -2.55 1.39 10.21
N VAL A 87 -2.38 0.54 9.23
CA VAL A 87 -1.23 -0.36 9.11
C VAL A 87 -0.53 -0.12 7.78
N TYR A 88 0.71 0.32 7.85
CA TYR A 88 1.57 0.56 6.70
C TYR A 88 2.47 -0.66 6.51
N LEU A 89 2.26 -1.43 5.45
CA LEU A 89 3.09 -2.59 5.07
C LEU A 89 4.02 -2.18 3.94
N ALA A 90 5.33 -2.08 4.21
CA ALA A 90 6.33 -1.66 3.21
C ALA A 90 5.83 -0.46 2.39
N ALA A 91 5.27 0.57 3.06
CA ALA A 91 4.37 1.54 2.46
C ALA A 91 4.79 3.00 2.72
N PHE A 92 4.29 3.89 1.86
CA PHE A 92 4.61 5.31 1.92
C PHE A 92 3.71 6.06 2.91
N MET A 93 4.31 6.59 3.98
CA MET A 93 3.69 7.45 5.00
C MET A 93 4.35 8.83 4.93
N LEU A 94 3.79 9.72 4.10
CA LEU A 94 4.45 10.93 3.61
C LEU A 94 3.99 12.20 4.31
N LYS A 95 4.86 13.22 4.32
CA LYS A 95 4.53 14.57 4.80
C LYS A 95 3.56 15.28 3.84
N PRO A 96 2.78 16.27 4.34
CA PRO A 96 1.98 17.12 3.47
C PRO A 96 2.80 17.71 2.31
N GLY A 97 2.27 17.60 1.10
CA GLY A 97 2.91 18.05 -0.12
C GLY A 97 3.87 17.03 -0.77
N GLN A 98 4.31 16.00 -0.05
CA GLN A 98 5.14 14.94 -0.63
C GLN A 98 4.28 13.94 -1.43
N SER A 99 4.87 13.38 -2.48
CA SER A 99 4.27 12.32 -3.32
C SER A 99 5.18 11.10 -3.39
N VAL A 100 4.64 9.96 -3.78
CA VAL A 100 5.41 8.70 -3.90
C VAL A 100 6.64 8.87 -4.78
N ASN A 101 6.53 9.59 -5.90
CA ASN A 101 7.62 9.80 -6.87
C ASN A 101 8.30 11.17 -6.75
N GLY A 102 7.99 11.94 -5.73
CA GLY A 102 8.54 13.28 -5.53
C GLY A 102 9.40 13.42 -4.27
N VAL A 103 9.69 12.31 -3.62
CA VAL A 103 10.37 12.33 -2.33
C VAL A 103 11.85 12.11 -2.52
N ASP A 104 12.65 13.09 -2.10
CA ASP A 104 14.11 13.01 -2.04
C ASP A 104 14.54 12.31 -0.74
N ASN A 105 14.07 11.06 -0.56
CA ASN A 105 14.24 10.29 0.66
C ASN A 105 14.93 8.93 0.43
N GLY A 106 15.79 8.83 -0.59
CA GLY A 106 16.47 7.58 -0.91
C GLY A 106 15.59 6.56 -1.65
N ILE A 107 14.29 6.83 -1.82
CA ILE A 107 13.43 6.06 -2.71
C ILE A 107 13.89 6.35 -4.15
N ARG A 108 14.22 5.30 -4.88
CA ARG A 108 14.46 5.46 -6.31
C ARG A 108 13.18 5.93 -6.98
N PRO A 109 13.17 7.09 -7.66
CA PRO A 109 12.01 7.53 -8.40
C PRO A 109 11.56 6.43 -9.38
N ILE A 110 10.25 6.22 -9.48
CA ILE A 110 9.70 5.35 -10.51
C ILE A 110 10.12 5.93 -11.87
N ASP A 111 10.72 5.09 -12.69
CA ASP A 111 11.14 5.48 -14.03
C ASP A 111 9.91 5.61 -14.95
N PHE A 112 9.55 6.83 -15.28
CA PHE A 112 8.46 7.13 -16.20
C PHE A 112 8.89 7.16 -17.68
N SER A 113 10.09 6.69 -18.03
CA SER A 113 10.55 6.66 -19.43
C SER A 113 9.65 5.80 -20.33
N SER A 114 9.03 4.77 -19.75
CA SER A 114 8.07 3.87 -20.43
C SER A 114 6.62 4.34 -20.39
N ARG A 115 6.34 5.56 -19.90
CA ARG A 115 4.95 6.07 -19.85
C ARG A 115 4.31 6.11 -21.22
N THR A 116 2.99 6.00 -21.23
CA THR A 116 2.18 6.15 -22.47
C THR A 116 2.40 7.51 -23.12
N ALA A 117 2.09 7.62 -24.42
CA ALA A 117 2.29 8.85 -25.19
C ALA A 117 1.52 10.06 -24.65
N ASP A 118 0.37 9.83 -24.01
CA ASP A 118 -0.42 10.87 -23.35
C ASP A 118 0.14 11.28 -21.97
N GLY A 119 1.18 10.58 -21.48
CA GLY A 119 1.84 10.86 -20.22
C GLY A 119 1.03 10.52 -18.97
N LYS A 120 -0.09 9.79 -19.09
CA LYS A 120 -1.03 9.55 -17.99
C LYS A 120 -0.82 8.25 -17.25
N THR A 121 -0.23 7.25 -17.91
CA THR A 121 -0.03 5.93 -17.34
C THR A 121 1.38 5.41 -17.54
N VAL A 122 1.79 4.49 -16.66
CA VAL A 122 3.08 3.80 -16.73
C VAL A 122 2.85 2.29 -16.61
N PRO A 123 3.28 1.48 -17.61
CA PRO A 123 3.26 0.05 -17.49
C PRO A 123 4.30 -0.39 -16.45
N TRP A 124 4.06 -1.55 -15.84
CA TRP A 124 5.13 -2.21 -15.10
C TRP A 124 6.24 -2.69 -16.07
N GLY A 125 7.43 -2.94 -15.55
CA GLY A 125 8.56 -3.43 -16.33
C GLY A 125 9.44 -4.37 -15.52
N GLU A 126 10.36 -5.07 -16.18
CA GLU A 126 11.26 -6.04 -15.55
C GLU A 126 12.05 -5.44 -14.39
N LYS A 127 12.46 -4.16 -14.50
CA LYS A 127 13.21 -3.47 -13.43
C LYS A 127 12.38 -3.32 -12.16
N GLN A 128 11.09 -2.99 -12.28
CA GLN A 128 10.17 -2.87 -11.15
C GLN A 128 9.95 -4.24 -10.51
N VAL A 129 9.65 -5.27 -11.33
CA VAL A 129 9.46 -6.63 -10.82
C VAL A 129 10.72 -7.12 -10.11
N ALA A 130 11.89 -6.94 -10.70
CA ALA A 130 13.16 -7.33 -10.06
C ALA A 130 13.42 -6.62 -8.72
N ALA A 131 13.01 -5.35 -8.60
CA ALA A 131 13.14 -4.60 -7.34
C ALA A 131 12.14 -5.06 -6.26
N PHE A 132 10.97 -5.57 -6.66
CA PHE A 132 9.92 -5.99 -5.74
C PHE A 132 10.06 -7.45 -5.28
N THR A 133 10.73 -8.31 -6.05
CA THR A 133 10.71 -9.77 -5.91
C THR A 133 12.10 -10.36 -5.65
N VAL A 134 12.86 -9.73 -4.76
CA VAL A 134 14.23 -10.17 -4.43
C VAL A 134 14.23 -11.59 -3.85
N ASP A 135 13.28 -11.87 -2.97
CA ASP A 135 13.15 -13.14 -2.24
C ASP A 135 11.99 -14.02 -2.72
N CYS A 136 11.30 -13.61 -3.77
CA CYS A 136 10.17 -14.38 -4.32
C CYS A 136 10.65 -15.51 -5.25
N SER A 137 9.88 -16.62 -5.27
CA SER A 137 10.14 -17.73 -6.20
C SER A 137 9.89 -17.34 -7.66
N GLU A 138 10.44 -18.12 -8.60
CA GLU A 138 10.20 -17.89 -10.03
C GLU A 138 8.74 -18.08 -10.42
N GLU A 139 8.00 -18.97 -9.74
CA GLU A 139 6.55 -19.13 -9.95
C GLU A 139 5.79 -17.86 -9.58
N VAL A 140 6.15 -17.22 -8.46
CA VAL A 140 5.58 -15.93 -8.05
C VAL A 140 5.87 -14.86 -9.10
N LYS A 141 7.12 -14.74 -9.57
CA LYS A 141 7.50 -13.78 -10.60
C LYS A 141 6.72 -13.98 -11.89
N GLN A 142 6.56 -15.23 -12.35
CA GLN A 142 5.76 -15.54 -13.53
C GLN A 142 4.27 -15.21 -13.34
N SER A 143 3.72 -15.48 -12.17
CA SER A 143 2.35 -15.09 -11.83
C SER A 143 2.16 -13.56 -11.88
N LEU A 144 3.13 -12.80 -11.36
CA LEU A 144 3.10 -11.34 -11.40
C LEU A 144 3.08 -10.81 -12.85
N TYR A 145 3.92 -11.36 -13.74
CA TYR A 145 3.95 -10.95 -15.15
C TYR A 145 2.59 -11.10 -15.85
N GLN A 146 1.75 -12.02 -15.39
CA GLN A 146 0.42 -12.26 -15.97
C GLN A 146 -0.68 -11.40 -15.35
N ARG A 147 -0.48 -10.88 -14.13
CA ARG A 147 -1.54 -10.26 -13.29
C ARG A 147 -1.34 -8.76 -13.07
N LEU A 148 -0.10 -8.25 -13.19
CA LEU A 148 0.17 -6.83 -13.05
C LEU A 148 -0.48 -6.03 -14.17
N CYS A 149 -1.07 -4.89 -13.83
CA CYS A 149 -1.70 -3.97 -14.78
C CYS A 149 -0.85 -2.71 -14.96
N THR A 150 -1.26 -1.85 -15.86
CA THR A 150 -0.72 -0.49 -16.00
C THR A 150 -1.17 0.36 -14.80
N GLU A 151 -0.32 1.29 -14.33
CA GLU A 151 -0.64 2.20 -13.23
C GLU A 151 -0.88 3.62 -13.74
N ALA A 152 -1.79 4.35 -13.10
CA ALA A 152 -1.94 5.78 -13.30
C ALA A 152 -0.74 6.55 -12.73
N ILE A 153 -0.25 7.55 -13.45
CA ILE A 153 0.86 8.39 -12.97
C ILE A 153 0.38 9.38 -11.90
N ALA A 154 -0.85 9.90 -12.04
CA ALA A 154 -1.36 10.92 -11.13
C ALA A 154 -1.29 10.52 -9.63
N PRO A 155 -1.71 9.32 -9.18
CA PRO A 155 -1.56 8.92 -7.77
C PRO A 155 -0.11 8.90 -7.28
N LEU A 156 0.85 8.63 -8.17
CA LEU A 156 2.26 8.53 -7.83
C LEU A 156 2.95 9.90 -7.66
N VAL A 157 2.44 10.93 -8.33
CA VAL A 157 3.04 12.29 -8.33
C VAL A 157 2.21 13.33 -7.57
N THR A 158 1.01 12.98 -7.13
CA THR A 158 0.16 13.88 -6.33
C THR A 158 0.62 13.91 -4.89
N GLY A 159 0.84 15.10 -4.35
CA GLY A 159 1.18 15.29 -2.94
C GLY A 159 0.02 14.96 -2.01
N VAL A 160 0.32 14.27 -0.91
CA VAL A 160 -0.66 14.00 0.16
C VAL A 160 -0.94 15.27 0.99
N SER A 161 -2.09 15.30 1.65
CA SER A 161 -2.49 16.44 2.50
C SER A 161 -3.08 15.98 3.86
N PRO A 162 -2.40 15.10 4.62
CA PRO A 162 -2.88 14.67 5.92
C PRO A 162 -2.80 15.81 6.94
N THR A 163 -3.74 15.81 7.90
CA THR A 163 -3.75 16.72 9.03
C THR A 163 -3.60 15.95 10.35
N GLU A 164 -3.03 16.59 11.37
CA GLU A 164 -2.93 16.01 12.71
C GLU A 164 -4.32 15.80 13.35
N LYS A 165 -5.30 16.63 12.96
CA LYS A 165 -6.67 16.53 13.49
C LYS A 165 -7.39 15.28 13.02
N ASN A 166 -7.21 14.88 11.77
CA ASN A 166 -7.92 13.77 11.16
C ASN A 166 -7.01 12.52 11.10
N TRP A 167 -6.23 12.37 10.04
CA TRP A 167 -5.30 11.24 9.92
C TRP A 167 -4.39 11.09 11.14
N GLY A 168 -3.86 12.19 11.67
CA GLY A 168 -2.97 12.21 12.85
C GLY A 168 -3.61 11.65 14.11
N SER A 169 -4.94 11.72 14.25
CA SER A 169 -5.69 11.16 15.38
C SER A 169 -5.82 9.64 15.36
N VAL A 170 -5.56 9.00 14.23
CA VAL A 170 -5.70 7.55 14.07
C VAL A 170 -4.40 6.83 14.50
N ARG A 171 -4.56 5.76 15.27
CA ARG A 171 -3.42 4.91 15.69
C ARG A 171 -2.72 4.30 14.49
N ARG A 172 -1.40 4.40 14.44
CA ARG A 172 -0.57 3.96 13.31
C ARG A 172 0.39 2.86 13.71
N PHE A 173 0.52 1.88 12.84
CA PHE A 173 1.41 0.73 12.95
C PHE A 173 2.18 0.57 11.65
N TYR A 174 3.41 0.11 11.72
CA TYR A 174 4.24 -0.10 10.54
C TYR A 174 4.82 -1.52 10.53
N ILE A 175 4.82 -2.14 9.36
CA ILE A 175 5.48 -3.41 9.07
C ILE A 175 6.54 -3.12 8.02
N ALA A 176 7.80 -3.08 8.45
CA ALA A 176 8.95 -2.84 7.59
C ALA A 176 9.42 -4.16 6.97
N ALA A 177 9.66 -4.17 5.68
CA ALA A 177 10.32 -5.28 4.99
C ALA A 177 11.82 -4.95 4.87
N ASP A 178 12.68 -5.75 5.50
CA ASP A 178 14.09 -5.40 5.69
C ASP A 178 14.92 -5.52 4.41
N ASP A 179 14.47 -6.32 3.44
CA ASP A 179 15.13 -6.51 2.15
C ASP A 179 14.46 -5.71 1.00
N ASP A 180 13.55 -4.79 1.35
CA ASP A 180 12.81 -3.96 0.39
C ASP A 180 13.73 -3.02 -0.41
N LYS A 181 13.60 -3.07 -1.74
CA LYS A 181 14.33 -2.19 -2.67
C LYS A 181 13.48 -1.07 -3.26
N ALA A 182 12.19 -1.01 -2.90
CA ALA A 182 11.25 0.03 -3.30
C ALA A 182 11.01 1.03 -2.17
N ALA A 183 10.43 0.62 -1.05
CA ALA A 183 10.40 1.39 0.20
C ALA A 183 11.61 0.99 1.05
N THR A 184 12.79 1.54 0.73
CA THR A 184 14.05 1.11 1.34
C THR A 184 14.08 1.31 2.85
N PRO A 185 14.86 0.54 3.61
CA PRO A 185 15.00 0.72 5.06
C PRO A 185 15.34 2.15 5.47
N GLU A 186 16.14 2.86 4.67
CA GLU A 186 16.50 4.26 4.90
C GLU A 186 15.29 5.19 4.75
N ALA A 187 14.49 4.97 3.71
CA ALA A 187 13.25 5.72 3.50
C ALA A 187 12.22 5.46 4.60
N VAL A 188 12.08 4.19 5.01
CA VAL A 188 11.22 3.79 6.13
C VAL A 188 11.67 4.47 7.42
N LYS A 189 12.97 4.49 7.71
CA LYS A 189 13.52 5.17 8.89
C LYS A 189 13.14 6.65 8.89
N GLU A 190 13.32 7.37 7.78
CA GLU A 190 12.95 8.78 7.67
C GLU A 190 11.43 8.98 7.89
N MET A 191 10.59 8.15 7.28
CA MET A 191 9.14 8.22 7.48
C MET A 191 8.75 8.03 8.94
N LEU A 192 9.36 7.08 9.65
CA LEU A 192 9.11 6.81 11.07
C LEU A 192 9.65 7.90 12.01
N GLU A 193 10.77 8.55 11.67
CA GLU A 193 11.27 9.72 12.39
C GLU A 193 10.30 10.90 12.26
N ASN A 194 9.68 11.08 11.09
CA ASN A 194 8.70 12.15 10.86
C ASN A 194 7.35 11.86 11.52
N TYR A 195 6.90 10.61 11.47
CA TYR A 195 5.62 10.16 11.97
C TYR A 195 5.77 8.86 12.77
N PRO A 196 6.11 8.94 14.07
CA PRO A 196 6.24 7.75 14.91
C PRO A 196 4.95 6.92 14.89
N CYS A 197 5.12 5.61 14.72
CA CYS A 197 4.06 4.63 14.86
C CYS A 197 4.05 4.06 16.29
N GLU A 198 2.90 3.59 16.73
CA GLU A 198 2.75 2.99 18.06
C GLU A 198 3.63 1.75 18.23
N LYS A 199 3.74 0.96 17.17
CA LYS A 199 4.66 -0.16 17.09
C LYS A 199 5.12 -0.37 15.64
N VAL A 200 6.37 -0.81 15.52
CA VAL A 200 7.00 -1.19 14.24
C VAL A 200 7.41 -2.65 14.35
N TRP A 201 7.08 -3.44 13.35
CA TRP A 201 7.59 -4.79 13.14
C TRP A 201 8.59 -4.77 11.99
N HIS A 202 9.61 -5.60 12.11
CA HIS A 202 10.59 -5.85 11.07
C HIS A 202 10.38 -7.26 10.54
N LEU A 203 10.22 -7.38 9.24
CA LEU A 203 9.95 -8.64 8.56
C LEU A 203 11.09 -8.90 7.58
N LYS A 204 11.74 -10.05 7.71
CA LYS A 204 12.76 -10.46 6.73
C LYS A 204 12.08 -10.87 5.43
N ALA A 205 11.79 -9.88 4.62
CA ALA A 205 11.03 -10.01 3.38
C ALA A 205 11.46 -8.92 2.39
N ASP A 206 11.18 -9.15 1.12
CA ASP A 206 11.22 -8.13 0.07
C ASP A 206 9.96 -7.25 0.08
N HIS A 207 9.81 -6.40 -0.95
CA HIS A 207 8.66 -5.51 -1.09
C HIS A 207 7.31 -6.22 -1.08
N LEU A 208 7.26 -7.47 -1.56
CA LEU A 208 6.04 -8.28 -1.65
C LEU A 208 5.93 -9.28 -0.50
N ALA A 209 5.96 -8.79 0.74
CA ALA A 209 5.93 -9.58 1.97
C ALA A 209 4.78 -10.61 2.02
N PHE A 210 3.66 -10.38 1.32
CA PHE A 210 2.56 -11.34 1.21
C PHE A 210 2.92 -12.59 0.38
N TYR A 211 4.05 -12.58 -0.35
CA TYR A 211 4.61 -13.75 -1.04
C TYR A 211 5.91 -14.25 -0.40
N SER A 212 6.80 -13.35 0.01
CA SER A 212 8.11 -13.73 0.55
C SER A 212 8.07 -14.14 2.02
N ALA A 213 7.11 -13.66 2.82
CA ALA A 213 6.95 -14.01 4.24
C ALA A 213 5.47 -14.05 4.69
N PRO A 214 4.59 -14.83 4.03
CA PRO A 214 3.15 -14.80 4.27
C PRO A 214 2.78 -15.21 5.70
N ASP A 215 3.37 -16.26 6.25
CA ASP A 215 3.02 -16.79 7.56
C ASP A 215 3.34 -15.78 8.67
N GLU A 216 4.52 -15.16 8.62
CA GLU A 216 4.93 -14.16 9.59
C GLU A 216 4.08 -12.89 9.46
N LEU A 217 3.76 -12.47 8.25
CA LEU A 217 2.85 -11.35 8.00
C LEU A 217 1.47 -11.60 8.59
N ILE A 218 0.92 -12.81 8.46
CA ILE A 218 -0.37 -13.20 9.05
C ILE A 218 -0.33 -13.07 10.57
N GLU A 219 0.72 -13.57 11.23
CA GLU A 219 0.85 -13.47 12.69
C GLU A 219 1.00 -12.01 13.15
N ILE A 220 1.75 -11.18 12.44
CA ILE A 220 1.87 -9.74 12.74
C ILE A 220 0.50 -9.03 12.60
N LEU A 221 -0.25 -9.31 11.54
CA LEU A 221 -1.58 -8.71 11.35
C LEU A 221 -2.57 -9.17 12.44
N ASP A 222 -2.50 -10.42 12.86
CA ASP A 222 -3.27 -10.97 13.99
C ASP A 222 -2.90 -10.26 15.32
N ASP A 223 -1.60 -10.08 15.57
CA ASP A 223 -1.11 -9.33 16.72
C ASP A 223 -1.64 -7.89 16.72
N ILE A 224 -1.52 -7.18 15.59
CA ILE A 224 -2.03 -5.81 15.44
C ILE A 224 -3.54 -5.77 15.74
N ALA A 225 -4.30 -6.75 15.26
CA ALA A 225 -5.74 -6.80 15.50
C ALA A 225 -6.09 -6.92 16.99
N LYS A 226 -5.29 -7.66 17.77
CA LYS A 226 -5.48 -7.89 19.21
C LYS A 226 -5.04 -6.74 20.11
N ILE A 227 -4.20 -5.83 19.64
CA ILE A 227 -3.79 -4.64 20.43
C ILE A 227 -5.05 -3.82 20.75
N LYS A 228 -5.28 -3.57 22.05
CA LYS A 228 -6.45 -2.81 22.54
C LYS A 228 -6.22 -1.31 22.41
#